data_6f7c537ff8a36383d898f195c7f52198
#
_entry.id   6f7c537ff8a36383d898f195c7f52198
#
_cell.length_a   1.000
_cell.length_b   1.000
_cell.length_c   1.000
_cell.angle_alpha   90.00
_cell.angle_beta   90.00
_cell.angle_gamma   90.00
#
_symmetry.space_group_name_H-M   'P 1'
#
loop_
_entity.id
_entity.type
_entity.pdbx_description
1 polymer ?
#
loop_
_entity_poly.entity_id
_entity_poly.type
_entity_poly.pdbx_seq_one_letter_code
_entity_poly.pdbx_strand_id
1 'polypeptide(L)'
;MDAATCRIEVAEAEGLLRISAAGAWETTQLARVDRELRSAAARRARAVRIDLSGLQMLDTAGAWLLYRTLKTIRAQGLAAEFVGAKPDYQALIDSIAANDREQVLQRAHRHTLLALLDDTGRASVHALAELGGLLSFLGVTVVTWARVLARPRRMRMTALFVQMERGGLNALPIVGLLSFLIGVVLAYQGADQLRRFGAEIFTVNLVGISVLREMGILLAAILVAGRSGSAFAAQIGTMQVNEEVDAMRTIGLDPVEVLVLPRVIALVIVLPLLTVYADLMGIAGGALMSWATLDISLTQFLERLRSAVPLWAFWVGMIKAPVFGLLIALTGCRAGLRVTGSAESVGQQTTQSVVIAIFLVIVMDAIFSIFFSTVGV
;
A
#
# COMPACT_ATOMS: atom_id res chain seq x y z
N MET A 1 28.41 -0.37 42.27
CA MET A 1 28.40 1.12 42.18
C MET A 1 27.14 1.45 41.42
N ASP A 2 26.10 1.90 42.15
CA ASP A 2 24.79 2.21 41.57
C ASP A 2 24.94 3.31 40.52
N ALA A 3 24.51 3.02 39.30
CA ALA A 3 24.35 4.01 38.29
C ALA A 3 23.42 5.10 38.83
N ALA A 4 23.85 6.36 38.76
CA ALA A 4 23.17 7.50 39.34
C ALA A 4 21.75 7.62 38.71
N THR A 5 20.78 7.05 39.41
CA THR A 5 19.36 7.09 39.03
C THR A 5 18.88 8.53 39.02
N CYS A 6 18.20 8.93 37.96
CA CYS A 6 17.51 10.21 37.83
C CYS A 6 16.52 10.38 39.01
N ARG A 7 16.67 11.41 39.83
CA ARG A 7 15.86 11.66 41.02
C ARG A 7 15.45 13.11 41.13
N ILE A 8 14.24 13.34 41.64
CA ILE A 8 13.72 14.65 41.98
C ILE A 8 13.33 14.64 43.48
N GLU A 9 13.70 15.67 44.21
CA GLU A 9 13.21 15.92 45.54
C GLU A 9 12.45 17.25 45.55
N VAL A 10 11.24 17.23 46.07
CA VAL A 10 10.37 18.42 46.17
C VAL A 10 10.18 18.77 47.61
N ALA A 11 10.74 19.91 48.06
CA ALA A 11 10.59 20.45 49.37
C ALA A 11 9.83 21.77 49.35
N GLU A 12 8.92 21.97 50.29
CA GLU A 12 8.13 23.20 50.42
C GLU A 12 8.43 23.82 51.78
N ALA A 13 8.93 25.04 51.80
CA ALA A 13 9.21 25.81 53.02
C ALA A 13 8.81 27.28 52.80
N GLU A 14 8.03 27.85 53.70
CA GLU A 14 7.60 29.28 53.71
C GLU A 14 6.96 29.78 52.40
N GLY A 15 6.27 28.89 51.66
CA GLY A 15 5.66 29.22 50.39
C GLY A 15 6.63 29.20 49.19
N LEU A 16 7.90 28.77 49.41
CA LEU A 16 8.89 28.54 48.37
C LEU A 16 8.93 27.03 48.03
N LEU A 17 8.68 26.68 46.78
CA LEU A 17 8.83 25.30 46.31
C LEU A 17 10.24 25.11 45.74
N ARG A 18 11.01 24.24 46.34
CA ARG A 18 12.34 23.85 45.89
C ARG A 18 12.27 22.48 45.20
N ILE A 19 12.67 22.41 43.96
CA ILE A 19 12.75 21.19 43.15
C ILE A 19 14.24 20.91 42.93
N SER A 20 14.79 19.88 43.57
CA SER A 20 16.20 19.50 43.43
C SER A 20 16.32 18.35 42.44
N ALA A 21 17.04 18.57 41.32
CA ALA A 21 17.30 17.58 40.31
C ALA A 21 18.69 16.95 40.53
N ALA A 22 18.76 15.63 40.58
CA ALA A 22 20.01 14.90 40.82
C ALA A 22 20.14 13.68 39.91
N GLY A 23 21.38 13.24 39.65
CA GLY A 23 21.71 12.06 38.83
C GLY A 23 21.88 12.35 37.36
N ALA A 24 21.80 11.29 36.53
CA ALA A 24 21.89 11.36 35.07
C ALA A 24 20.48 11.47 34.45
N TRP A 25 20.25 12.56 33.71
CA TRP A 25 18.98 12.83 33.04
C TRP A 25 19.11 12.54 31.56
N GLU A 26 18.91 11.24 31.25
CA GLU A 26 18.95 10.69 29.89
C GLU A 26 17.56 10.21 29.45
N THR A 27 17.32 10.21 28.14
CA THR A 27 16.02 9.87 27.50
C THR A 27 15.39 8.59 28.06
N THR A 28 16.19 7.59 28.41
CA THR A 28 15.70 6.28 28.89
C THR A 28 15.06 6.31 30.27
N GLN A 29 15.39 7.32 31.11
CA GLN A 29 14.95 7.39 32.50
C GLN A 29 13.93 8.51 32.80
N LEU A 30 13.65 9.37 31.79
CA LEU A 30 12.87 10.60 31.99
C LEU A 30 11.36 10.39 32.18
N ALA A 31 10.79 9.25 31.77
CA ALA A 31 9.35 9.03 31.85
C ALA A 31 8.76 9.07 33.28
N ARG A 32 9.56 8.70 34.29
CA ARG A 32 9.17 8.79 35.70
C ARG A 32 9.25 10.24 36.17
N VAL A 33 10.36 10.89 35.88
CA VAL A 33 10.66 12.27 36.28
C VAL A 33 9.66 13.25 35.62
N ASP A 34 9.20 13.01 34.40
CA ASP A 34 8.17 13.83 33.74
C ASP A 34 6.87 13.89 34.56
N ARG A 35 6.41 12.76 35.10
CA ARG A 35 5.22 12.72 35.97
C ARG A 35 5.41 13.51 37.27
N GLU A 36 6.56 13.36 37.89
CA GLU A 36 6.89 14.06 39.14
C GLU A 36 6.99 15.57 38.92
N LEU A 37 7.63 16.03 37.83
CA LEU A 37 7.73 17.44 37.46
C LEU A 37 6.35 18.05 37.17
N ARG A 38 5.48 17.34 36.45
CA ARG A 38 4.10 17.80 36.21
C ARG A 38 3.31 17.94 37.49
N SER A 39 3.48 16.99 38.43
CA SER A 39 2.81 17.05 39.74
C SER A 39 3.34 18.20 40.59
N ALA A 40 4.65 18.48 40.56
CA ALA A 40 5.29 19.59 41.25
C ALA A 40 4.85 20.95 40.66
N ALA A 41 4.79 21.07 39.33
CA ALA A 41 4.31 22.28 38.64
C ALA A 41 2.82 22.60 38.88
N ALA A 42 2.01 21.63 39.32
CA ALA A 42 0.60 21.82 39.65
C ALA A 42 0.39 22.27 41.09
N ARG A 43 1.44 22.32 41.97
CA ARG A 43 1.33 22.77 43.36
C ARG A 43 1.25 24.29 43.44
N ARG A 44 0.46 24.80 44.40
CA ARG A 44 0.35 26.24 44.66
C ARG A 44 1.53 26.68 45.51
N ALA A 45 2.43 27.49 44.95
CA ALA A 45 3.55 28.10 45.67
C ALA A 45 3.64 29.60 45.33
N ARG A 46 4.37 30.40 46.10
CA ARG A 46 4.62 31.83 45.80
C ARG A 46 5.78 32.01 44.81
N ALA A 47 6.78 31.14 44.94
CA ALA A 47 7.94 31.11 44.06
C ALA A 47 8.47 29.68 43.95
N VAL A 48 9.13 29.36 42.83
CA VAL A 48 9.70 28.02 42.58
C VAL A 48 11.18 28.17 42.24
N ARG A 49 12.03 27.40 42.93
CA ARG A 49 13.47 27.27 42.61
C ARG A 49 13.79 25.86 42.17
N ILE A 50 14.39 25.74 41.01
CA ILE A 50 14.81 24.46 40.44
C ILE A 50 16.35 24.38 40.61
N ASP A 51 16.79 23.56 41.55
CA ASP A 51 18.21 23.36 41.85
C ASP A 51 18.78 22.25 40.98
N LEU A 52 19.78 22.61 40.18
CA LEU A 52 20.45 21.72 39.21
C LEU A 52 21.85 21.30 39.69
N SER A 53 22.25 21.64 40.90
CA SER A 53 23.60 21.38 41.43
C SER A 53 23.92 19.88 41.52
N GLY A 54 22.89 19.03 41.72
CA GLY A 54 23.01 17.57 41.79
C GLY A 54 23.07 16.83 40.46
N LEU A 55 22.97 17.54 39.33
CA LEU A 55 22.99 16.92 38.00
C LEU A 55 24.41 16.45 37.63
N GLN A 56 24.52 15.18 37.31
CA GLN A 56 25.77 14.57 36.82
C GLN A 56 25.86 14.61 35.30
N MET A 57 24.73 14.34 34.60
CA MET A 57 24.60 14.35 33.17
C MET A 57 23.23 14.91 32.76
N LEU A 58 23.19 15.70 31.71
CA LEU A 58 21.97 16.29 31.16
C LEU A 58 21.99 16.16 29.62
N ASP A 59 21.03 15.43 29.05
CA ASP A 59 20.82 15.37 27.61
C ASP A 59 19.78 16.40 27.12
N THR A 60 19.57 16.48 25.82
CA THR A 60 18.63 17.40 25.18
C THR A 60 17.19 17.18 25.66
N ALA A 61 16.80 15.93 25.93
CA ALA A 61 15.46 15.59 26.39
C ALA A 61 15.24 16.00 27.86
N GLY A 62 16.24 15.81 28.72
CA GLY A 62 16.25 16.28 30.11
C GLY A 62 16.19 17.81 30.18
N ALA A 63 17.00 18.50 29.37
CA ALA A 63 17.01 19.96 29.32
C ALA A 63 15.67 20.51 28.80
N TRP A 64 15.03 19.84 27.82
CA TRP A 64 13.69 20.22 27.36
C TRP A 64 12.62 20.04 28.45
N LEU A 65 12.69 18.98 29.25
CA LEU A 65 11.77 18.77 30.37
C LEU A 65 11.90 19.88 31.44
N LEU A 66 13.12 20.27 31.77
CA LEU A 66 13.39 21.38 32.71
C LEU A 66 12.86 22.71 32.18
N TYR A 67 13.19 23.03 30.92
CA TYR A 67 12.71 24.24 30.27
C TYR A 67 11.19 24.30 30.19
N ARG A 68 10.54 23.21 29.73
CA ARG A 68 9.07 23.12 29.67
C ARG A 68 8.44 23.32 31.05
N THR A 69 9.02 22.74 32.11
CA THR A 69 8.52 22.88 33.50
C THR A 69 8.63 24.33 33.94
N LEU A 70 9.77 24.97 33.71
CA LEU A 70 9.98 26.40 34.02
C LEU A 70 8.98 27.28 33.25
N LYS A 71 8.79 27.04 31.93
CA LYS A 71 7.83 27.75 31.09
C LYS A 71 6.39 27.60 31.61
N THR A 72 6.00 26.39 32.01
CA THR A 72 4.67 26.11 32.56
C THR A 72 4.43 26.83 33.88
N ILE A 73 5.42 26.87 34.77
CA ILE A 73 5.31 27.56 36.05
C ILE A 73 5.24 29.09 35.88
N ARG A 74 6.05 29.63 34.98
CA ARG A 74 6.01 31.06 34.61
C ARG A 74 4.70 31.49 33.99
N ALA A 75 4.11 30.62 33.15
CA ALA A 75 2.79 30.85 32.51
C ALA A 75 1.65 30.91 33.55
N GLN A 76 1.83 30.33 34.74
CA GLN A 76 0.90 30.44 35.88
C GLN A 76 1.09 31.74 36.71
N GLY A 77 2.00 32.63 36.30
CA GLY A 77 2.30 33.89 36.98
C GLY A 77 3.23 33.75 38.17
N LEU A 78 3.89 32.59 38.33
CA LEU A 78 4.80 32.34 39.45
C LEU A 78 6.24 32.68 39.06
N ALA A 79 7.00 33.28 40.03
CA ALA A 79 8.42 33.48 39.82
C ALA A 79 9.15 32.11 39.85
N ALA A 80 9.88 31.76 38.79
CA ALA A 80 10.63 30.52 38.70
C ALA A 80 12.01 30.79 38.11
N GLU A 81 13.05 30.19 38.76
CA GLU A 81 14.46 30.33 38.38
C GLU A 81 15.22 29.00 38.50
N PHE A 82 16.26 28.82 37.66
CA PHE A 82 17.25 27.75 37.88
C PHE A 82 18.37 28.23 38.81
N VAL A 83 18.81 27.35 39.69
CA VAL A 83 19.89 27.60 40.62
C VAL A 83 20.91 26.47 40.52
N GLY A 84 22.19 26.77 40.60
CA GLY A 84 23.27 25.76 40.62
C GLY A 84 23.52 25.04 39.31
N ALA A 85 23.05 25.59 38.17
CA ALA A 85 23.34 25.03 36.85
C ALA A 85 24.82 25.16 36.45
N LYS A 86 25.42 24.09 35.95
CA LYS A 86 26.74 24.17 35.28
C LYS A 86 26.64 25.00 34.00
N PRO A 87 27.72 25.75 33.61
CA PRO A 87 27.67 26.58 32.39
C PRO A 87 27.21 25.83 31.12
N ASP A 88 27.65 24.58 30.94
CA ASP A 88 27.29 23.74 29.79
C ASP A 88 25.80 23.38 29.77
N TYR A 89 25.22 23.13 30.95
CA TYR A 89 23.81 22.80 31.11
C TYR A 89 22.92 24.04 30.91
N GLN A 90 23.38 25.19 31.37
CA GLN A 90 22.69 26.45 31.12
C GLN A 90 22.67 26.79 29.61
N ALA A 91 23.81 26.66 28.94
CA ALA A 91 23.91 26.88 27.49
C ALA A 91 22.97 25.93 26.68
N LEU A 92 22.84 24.68 27.13
CA LEU A 92 21.92 23.71 26.48
C LEU A 92 20.45 24.12 26.71
N ILE A 93 20.07 24.52 27.91
CA ILE A 93 18.72 24.99 28.22
C ILE A 93 18.38 26.27 27.42
N ASP A 94 19.31 27.21 27.35
CA ASP A 94 19.14 28.46 26.62
C ASP A 94 19.03 28.22 25.10
N SER A 95 19.80 27.26 24.57
CA SER A 95 19.66 26.82 23.17
C SER A 95 18.29 26.27 22.87
N ILE A 96 17.71 25.48 23.79
CA ILE A 96 16.36 24.95 23.65
C ILE A 96 15.33 26.10 23.74
N ALA A 97 15.51 27.02 24.67
CA ALA A 97 14.64 28.18 24.82
C ALA A 97 14.62 29.07 23.58
N ALA A 98 15.79 29.29 22.94
CA ALA A 98 15.92 30.07 21.72
C ALA A 98 15.26 29.41 20.50
N ASN A 99 15.19 28.07 20.49
CA ASN A 99 14.59 27.30 19.42
C ASN A 99 13.14 26.87 19.70
N ASP A 100 12.58 27.24 20.85
CA ASP A 100 11.18 26.98 21.18
C ASP A 100 10.26 27.85 20.32
N ARG A 101 9.99 27.37 19.10
CA ARG A 101 8.96 27.94 18.25
C ARG A 101 7.63 27.38 18.73
N GLU A 102 6.78 28.19 19.29
CA GLU A 102 5.38 27.84 19.51
C GLU A 102 4.74 27.49 18.16
N GLN A 103 4.86 26.24 17.77
CA GLN A 103 3.90 25.70 16.82
C GLN A 103 2.57 25.60 17.59
N VAL A 104 1.79 26.64 17.51
CA VAL A 104 0.38 26.56 17.83
C VAL A 104 -0.18 25.50 16.89
N LEU A 105 -0.24 24.25 17.38
CA LEU A 105 -1.09 23.24 16.78
C LEU A 105 -2.51 23.81 16.91
N GLN A 106 -2.89 24.66 15.95
CA GLN A 106 -4.27 25.03 15.77
C GLN A 106 -5.02 23.73 15.47
N ARG A 107 -5.50 23.09 16.54
CA ARG A 107 -6.66 22.20 16.43
C ARG A 107 -7.81 23.12 16.00
N ALA A 108 -7.83 23.41 14.69
CA ALA A 108 -9.01 23.95 14.08
C ALA A 108 -10.13 22.97 14.42
N HIS A 109 -11.08 23.40 15.23
CA HIS A 109 -12.40 22.78 15.35
C HIS A 109 -13.05 22.96 13.97
N ARG A 110 -12.60 22.17 12.97
CA ARG A 110 -13.26 22.12 11.68
C ARG A 110 -14.58 21.39 11.93
N HIS A 111 -15.67 22.04 11.57
CA HIS A 111 -16.96 21.36 11.50
C HIS A 111 -16.77 20.04 10.77
N THR A 112 -17.21 18.95 11.37
CA THR A 112 -16.95 17.55 10.88
C THR A 112 -17.32 17.39 9.40
N LEU A 113 -18.36 18.08 8.92
CA LEU A 113 -18.78 18.07 7.52
C LEU A 113 -17.77 18.77 6.58
N LEU A 114 -17.22 19.93 6.99
CA LEU A 114 -16.22 20.63 6.20
C LEU A 114 -14.89 19.88 6.14
N ALA A 115 -14.52 19.19 7.22
CA ALA A 115 -13.34 18.33 7.25
C ALA A 115 -13.51 17.14 6.29
N LEU A 116 -14.69 16.49 6.29
CA LEU A 116 -15.02 15.42 5.36
C LEU A 116 -14.96 15.87 3.91
N LEU A 117 -15.50 17.05 3.59
CA LEU A 117 -15.45 17.60 2.24
C LEU A 117 -14.03 17.96 1.80
N ASP A 118 -13.21 18.53 2.69
CA ASP A 118 -11.81 18.85 2.43
C ASP A 118 -10.98 17.58 2.19
N ASP A 119 -11.15 16.55 3.04
CA ASP A 119 -10.46 15.27 2.90
C ASP A 119 -10.88 14.53 1.63
N THR A 120 -12.18 14.52 1.31
CA THR A 120 -12.69 13.91 0.06
C THR A 120 -12.20 14.68 -1.16
N GLY A 121 -12.19 16.01 -1.11
CA GLY A 121 -11.66 16.85 -2.18
C GLY A 121 -10.18 16.61 -2.44
N ARG A 122 -9.36 16.54 -1.40
CA ARG A 122 -7.93 16.22 -1.51
C ARG A 122 -7.71 14.81 -2.06
N ALA A 123 -8.45 13.83 -1.56
CA ALA A 123 -8.37 12.46 -2.06
C ALA A 123 -8.72 12.38 -3.56
N SER A 124 -9.75 13.10 -4.00
CA SER A 124 -10.15 13.16 -5.41
C SER A 124 -9.09 13.81 -6.29
N VAL A 125 -8.52 14.94 -5.87
CA VAL A 125 -7.43 15.63 -6.59
C VAL A 125 -6.20 14.74 -6.65
N HIS A 126 -5.86 14.06 -5.56
CA HIS A 126 -4.74 13.11 -5.53
C HIS A 126 -4.97 11.92 -6.48
N ALA A 127 -6.19 11.36 -6.51
CA ALA A 127 -6.54 10.28 -7.42
C ALA A 127 -6.43 10.71 -8.90
N LEU A 128 -6.91 11.92 -9.25
CA LEU A 128 -6.77 12.47 -10.61
C LEU A 128 -5.29 12.69 -10.99
N ALA A 129 -4.47 13.20 -10.07
CA ALA A 129 -3.03 13.36 -10.28
C ALA A 129 -2.33 11.99 -10.49
N GLU A 130 -2.74 10.97 -9.75
CA GLU A 130 -2.24 9.59 -9.93
C GLU A 130 -2.62 9.02 -11.31
N LEU A 131 -3.87 9.22 -11.74
CA LEU A 131 -4.32 8.82 -13.09
C LEU A 131 -3.54 9.55 -14.18
N GLY A 132 -3.35 10.87 -14.05
CA GLY A 132 -2.53 11.66 -14.96
C GLY A 132 -1.09 11.17 -15.05
N GLY A 133 -0.50 10.82 -13.90
CA GLY A 133 0.83 10.24 -13.84
C GLY A 133 0.94 8.84 -14.46
N LEU A 134 -0.10 8.01 -14.34
CA LEU A 134 -0.17 6.71 -15.02
C LEU A 134 -0.29 6.88 -16.54
N LEU A 135 -1.10 7.84 -16.99
CA LEU A 135 -1.27 8.14 -18.41
C LEU A 135 0.03 8.65 -19.05
N SER A 136 0.75 9.53 -18.34
CA SER A 136 2.09 9.98 -18.75
C SER A 136 3.08 8.82 -18.83
N PHE A 137 3.09 7.94 -17.85
CA PHE A 137 3.96 6.77 -17.81
C PHE A 137 3.62 5.75 -18.92
N LEU A 138 2.34 5.57 -19.20
CA LEU A 138 1.87 4.80 -20.38
C LEU A 138 2.43 5.41 -21.67
N GLY A 139 2.34 6.73 -21.85
CA GLY A 139 2.88 7.42 -23.02
C GLY A 139 4.37 7.17 -23.22
N VAL A 140 5.16 7.31 -22.14
CA VAL A 140 6.61 7.01 -22.17
C VAL A 140 6.86 5.56 -22.54
N THR A 141 6.09 4.62 -21.96
CA THR A 141 6.23 3.18 -22.24
C THR A 141 5.90 2.85 -23.71
N VAL A 142 4.82 3.44 -24.25
CA VAL A 142 4.43 3.25 -25.66
C VAL A 142 5.48 3.81 -26.62
N VAL A 143 6.01 5.01 -26.37
CA VAL A 143 7.10 5.61 -27.16
C VAL A 143 8.36 4.75 -27.10
N THR A 144 8.70 4.24 -25.92
CA THR A 144 9.86 3.35 -25.76
C THR A 144 9.63 2.03 -26.49
N TRP A 145 8.43 1.45 -26.40
CA TRP A 145 8.06 0.25 -27.14
C TRP A 145 8.16 0.43 -28.67
N ALA A 146 7.62 1.53 -29.18
CA ALA A 146 7.74 1.85 -30.61
C ALA A 146 9.20 1.98 -31.07
N ARG A 147 10.06 2.59 -30.22
CA ARG A 147 11.49 2.73 -30.47
C ARG A 147 12.21 1.37 -30.49
N VAL A 148 11.88 0.49 -29.57
CA VAL A 148 12.45 -0.88 -29.51
C VAL A 148 11.95 -1.72 -30.68
N LEU A 149 10.67 -1.59 -31.08
CA LEU A 149 10.10 -2.30 -32.22
C LEU A 149 10.81 -1.91 -33.53
N ALA A 150 11.19 -0.62 -33.68
CA ALA A 150 11.99 -0.15 -34.80
C ALA A 150 13.45 -0.69 -34.80
N ARG A 151 13.94 -1.17 -33.64
CA ARG A 151 15.30 -1.74 -33.49
C ARG A 151 15.27 -3.04 -32.68
N PRO A 152 14.76 -4.16 -33.21
CA PRO A 152 14.49 -5.38 -32.46
C PRO A 152 15.71 -6.04 -31.81
N ARG A 153 16.93 -5.69 -32.28
CA ARG A 153 18.20 -6.13 -31.64
C ARG A 153 18.39 -5.59 -30.22
N ARG A 154 17.66 -4.54 -29.80
CA ARG A 154 17.69 -4.00 -28.43
C ARG A 154 16.80 -4.77 -27.47
N MET A 155 15.88 -5.56 -27.98
CA MET A 155 14.95 -6.32 -27.14
C MET A 155 15.69 -7.43 -26.38
N ARG A 156 15.61 -7.41 -25.07
CA ARG A 156 16.24 -8.40 -24.18
C ARG A 156 15.33 -9.61 -24.04
N MET A 157 15.35 -10.52 -25.06
CA MET A 157 14.47 -11.68 -25.12
C MET A 157 14.60 -12.57 -23.88
N THR A 158 15.81 -12.76 -23.37
CA THR A 158 16.02 -13.55 -22.14
C THR A 158 15.29 -12.94 -20.96
N ALA A 159 15.32 -11.62 -20.80
CA ALA A 159 14.58 -10.94 -19.72
C ALA A 159 13.07 -11.12 -19.90
N LEU A 160 12.55 -11.05 -21.13
CA LEU A 160 11.14 -11.28 -21.44
C LEU A 160 10.70 -12.69 -21.01
N PHE A 161 11.42 -13.73 -21.44
CA PHE A 161 11.09 -15.13 -21.09
C PHE A 161 11.13 -15.37 -19.59
N VAL A 162 12.12 -14.85 -18.89
CA VAL A 162 12.21 -14.94 -17.42
C VAL A 162 11.00 -14.26 -16.75
N GLN A 163 10.55 -13.11 -17.26
CA GLN A 163 9.37 -12.44 -16.71
C GLN A 163 8.08 -13.21 -17.04
N MET A 164 7.97 -13.82 -18.22
CA MET A 164 6.84 -14.68 -18.57
C MET A 164 6.77 -15.93 -17.67
N GLU A 165 7.90 -16.59 -17.41
CA GLU A 165 7.99 -17.73 -16.50
C GLU A 165 7.54 -17.34 -15.08
N ARG A 166 8.13 -16.27 -14.52
CA ARG A 166 7.83 -15.79 -13.17
C ARG A 166 6.39 -15.29 -13.02
N GLY A 167 5.88 -14.59 -14.03
CA GLY A 167 4.52 -14.05 -14.04
C GLY A 167 3.44 -15.07 -14.36
N GLY A 168 3.74 -16.07 -15.19
CA GLY A 168 2.81 -17.06 -15.73
C GLY A 168 2.89 -18.40 -15.03
N LEU A 169 3.95 -19.20 -15.33
CA LEU A 169 4.04 -20.58 -14.87
C LEU A 169 3.89 -20.73 -13.35
N ASN A 170 4.56 -19.87 -12.63
CA ASN A 170 4.48 -19.89 -11.18
C ASN A 170 3.10 -19.44 -10.62
N ALA A 171 2.21 -18.87 -11.42
CA ALA A 171 0.86 -18.50 -11.01
C ALA A 171 -0.16 -19.63 -11.29
N LEU A 172 0.15 -20.57 -12.18
CA LEU A 172 -0.76 -21.64 -12.61
C LEU A 172 -1.41 -22.40 -11.44
N PRO A 173 -0.68 -22.90 -10.41
CA PRO A 173 -1.31 -23.70 -9.39
C PRO A 173 -2.40 -22.97 -8.61
N ILE A 174 -2.15 -21.69 -8.26
CA ILE A 174 -3.09 -20.90 -7.48
C ILE A 174 -4.26 -20.41 -8.33
N VAL A 175 -3.99 -19.97 -9.57
CA VAL A 175 -5.04 -19.57 -10.53
C VAL A 175 -5.95 -20.75 -10.82
N GLY A 176 -5.38 -21.93 -11.11
CA GLY A 176 -6.15 -23.12 -11.41
C GLY A 176 -7.02 -23.57 -10.26
N LEU A 177 -6.46 -23.66 -9.05
CA LEU A 177 -7.22 -24.07 -7.88
C LEU A 177 -8.37 -23.11 -7.58
N LEU A 178 -8.11 -21.80 -7.57
CA LEU A 178 -9.14 -20.81 -7.26
C LEU A 178 -10.22 -20.75 -8.33
N SER A 179 -9.86 -20.80 -9.61
CA SER A 179 -10.84 -20.84 -10.71
C SER A 179 -11.70 -22.09 -10.66
N PHE A 180 -11.07 -23.25 -10.38
CA PHE A 180 -11.79 -24.52 -10.20
C PHE A 180 -12.82 -24.44 -9.05
N LEU A 181 -12.40 -23.96 -7.87
CA LEU A 181 -13.28 -23.82 -6.72
C LEU A 181 -14.43 -22.83 -6.97
N ILE A 182 -14.16 -21.72 -7.67
CA ILE A 182 -15.22 -20.79 -8.05
C ILE A 182 -16.19 -21.40 -9.04
N GLY A 183 -15.73 -22.19 -9.99
CA GLY A 183 -16.59 -22.97 -10.88
C GLY A 183 -17.51 -23.92 -10.11
N VAL A 184 -16.97 -24.63 -9.12
CA VAL A 184 -17.75 -25.50 -8.21
C VAL A 184 -18.82 -24.69 -7.47
N VAL A 185 -18.44 -23.54 -6.87
CA VAL A 185 -19.38 -22.71 -6.09
C VAL A 185 -20.48 -22.13 -6.96
N LEU A 186 -20.12 -21.60 -8.15
CA LEU A 186 -21.10 -21.06 -9.11
C LEU A 186 -22.12 -22.13 -9.58
N ALA A 187 -21.63 -23.32 -9.86
CA ALA A 187 -22.51 -24.43 -10.25
C ALA A 187 -23.45 -24.84 -9.11
N TYR A 188 -22.92 -24.95 -7.88
CA TYR A 188 -23.71 -25.33 -6.71
C TYR A 188 -24.80 -24.29 -6.40
N GLN A 189 -24.41 -23.01 -6.30
CA GLN A 189 -25.36 -21.93 -6.01
C GLN A 189 -26.36 -21.72 -7.14
N GLY A 190 -25.90 -21.82 -8.40
CA GLY A 190 -26.76 -21.73 -9.58
C GLY A 190 -27.76 -22.87 -9.61
N ALA A 191 -27.34 -24.10 -9.33
CA ALA A 191 -28.21 -25.26 -9.26
C ALA A 191 -29.29 -25.11 -8.18
N ASP A 192 -28.94 -24.68 -6.96
CA ASP A 192 -29.90 -24.48 -5.87
C ASP A 192 -30.97 -23.42 -6.22
N GLN A 193 -30.58 -22.31 -6.82
CA GLN A 193 -31.51 -21.27 -7.23
C GLN A 193 -32.42 -21.71 -8.40
N LEU A 194 -31.85 -22.33 -9.42
CA LEU A 194 -32.59 -22.74 -10.61
C LEU A 194 -33.50 -23.95 -10.35
N ARG A 195 -33.17 -24.80 -9.37
CA ARG A 195 -34.01 -25.92 -8.92
C ARG A 195 -35.38 -25.47 -8.46
N ARG A 196 -35.50 -24.31 -7.81
CA ARG A 196 -36.76 -23.73 -7.34
C ARG A 196 -37.75 -23.42 -8.47
N PHE A 197 -37.22 -23.27 -9.69
CA PHE A 197 -38.00 -22.96 -10.90
C PHE A 197 -38.08 -24.15 -11.87
N GLY A 198 -37.53 -25.32 -11.51
CA GLY A 198 -37.45 -26.48 -12.41
C GLY A 198 -36.56 -26.26 -13.63
N ALA A 199 -35.55 -25.36 -13.49
CA ALA A 199 -34.72 -24.88 -14.60
C ALA A 199 -33.23 -25.23 -14.42
N GLU A 200 -32.94 -26.34 -13.73
CA GLU A 200 -31.59 -26.73 -13.29
C GLU A 200 -30.59 -26.85 -14.44
N ILE A 201 -31.04 -27.26 -15.62
CA ILE A 201 -30.18 -27.43 -16.81
C ILE A 201 -29.51 -26.11 -17.25
N PHE A 202 -30.12 -24.95 -16.90
CA PHE A 202 -29.56 -23.64 -17.20
C PHE A 202 -28.37 -23.28 -16.30
N THR A 203 -28.06 -24.09 -15.30
CA THR A 203 -26.81 -23.95 -14.50
C THR A 203 -25.58 -24.01 -15.38
N VAL A 204 -25.59 -24.88 -16.40
CA VAL A 204 -24.48 -24.98 -17.36
C VAL A 204 -24.28 -23.67 -18.14
N ASN A 205 -25.39 -23.04 -18.56
CA ASN A 205 -25.35 -21.75 -19.27
C ASN A 205 -24.78 -20.65 -18.37
N LEU A 206 -25.26 -20.59 -17.13
CA LEU A 206 -24.83 -19.60 -16.13
C LEU A 206 -23.33 -19.73 -15.84
N VAL A 207 -22.86 -20.95 -15.56
CA VAL A 207 -21.43 -21.21 -15.31
C VAL A 207 -20.59 -20.87 -16.53
N GLY A 208 -20.99 -21.35 -17.71
CA GLY A 208 -20.22 -21.14 -18.95
C GLY A 208 -20.08 -19.67 -19.28
N ILE A 209 -21.17 -18.91 -19.27
CA ILE A 209 -21.16 -17.48 -19.60
C ILE A 209 -20.39 -16.70 -18.53
N SER A 210 -20.68 -16.94 -17.25
CA SER A 210 -20.03 -16.20 -16.15
C SER A 210 -18.52 -16.43 -16.11
N VAL A 211 -18.06 -17.67 -16.28
CA VAL A 211 -16.63 -18.00 -16.24
C VAL A 211 -15.91 -17.42 -17.44
N LEU A 212 -16.36 -17.70 -18.65
CA LEU A 212 -15.66 -17.30 -19.88
C LEU A 212 -15.68 -15.78 -20.13
N ARG A 213 -16.75 -15.10 -19.73
CA ARG A 213 -16.92 -13.67 -20.02
C ARG A 213 -16.30 -12.77 -18.96
N GLU A 214 -16.36 -13.19 -17.68
CA GLU A 214 -16.03 -12.29 -16.56
C GLU A 214 -15.09 -12.95 -15.53
N MET A 215 -15.48 -14.09 -14.92
CA MET A 215 -14.82 -14.60 -13.74
C MET A 215 -13.40 -15.08 -13.99
N GLY A 216 -13.15 -15.78 -15.10
CA GLY A 216 -11.82 -16.31 -15.42
C GLY A 216 -10.77 -15.22 -15.54
N ILE A 217 -11.08 -14.15 -16.29
CA ILE A 217 -10.16 -13.02 -16.46
C ILE A 217 -10.00 -12.20 -15.18
N LEU A 218 -11.09 -11.90 -14.45
CA LEU A 218 -11.01 -11.12 -13.22
C LEU A 218 -10.16 -11.81 -12.17
N LEU A 219 -10.38 -13.12 -11.96
CA LEU A 219 -9.59 -13.90 -11.01
C LEU A 219 -8.12 -13.94 -11.39
N ALA A 220 -7.81 -14.24 -12.65
CA ALA A 220 -6.45 -14.24 -13.15
C ALA A 220 -5.79 -12.86 -12.95
N ALA A 221 -6.50 -11.77 -13.29
CA ALA A 221 -5.99 -10.41 -13.17
C ALA A 221 -5.74 -10.00 -11.71
N ILE A 222 -6.69 -10.27 -10.79
CA ILE A 222 -6.54 -9.93 -9.37
C ILE A 222 -5.36 -10.69 -8.76
N LEU A 223 -5.23 -11.99 -9.06
CA LEU A 223 -4.11 -12.81 -8.55
C LEU A 223 -2.77 -12.35 -9.11
N VAL A 224 -2.70 -12.02 -10.40
CA VAL A 224 -1.49 -11.50 -11.03
C VAL A 224 -1.15 -10.09 -10.50
N ALA A 225 -2.15 -9.24 -10.25
CA ALA A 225 -1.93 -7.93 -9.63
C ALA A 225 -1.32 -8.06 -8.22
N GLY A 226 -1.90 -8.93 -7.38
CA GLY A 226 -1.43 -9.18 -6.03
C GLY A 226 -0.04 -9.80 -5.96
N ARG A 227 0.30 -10.70 -6.88
CA ARG A 227 1.56 -11.44 -6.89
C ARG A 227 2.62 -10.79 -7.79
N SER A 228 2.36 -10.71 -9.09
CA SER A 228 3.37 -10.27 -10.06
C SER A 228 3.49 -8.75 -10.08
N GLY A 229 2.38 -8.02 -9.96
CA GLY A 229 2.36 -6.56 -9.86
C GLY A 229 3.13 -6.08 -8.63
N SER A 230 2.87 -6.67 -7.46
CA SER A 230 3.60 -6.38 -6.22
C SER A 230 5.08 -6.73 -6.32
N ALA A 231 5.41 -7.89 -6.91
CA ALA A 231 6.80 -8.30 -7.10
C ALA A 231 7.57 -7.34 -8.00
N PHE A 232 6.95 -6.78 -9.04
CA PHE A 232 7.57 -5.76 -9.89
C PHE A 232 7.86 -4.47 -9.11
N ALA A 233 6.91 -4.01 -8.30
CA ALA A 233 7.09 -2.84 -7.45
C ALA A 233 8.22 -3.06 -6.43
N ALA A 234 8.25 -4.22 -5.77
CA ALA A 234 9.29 -4.57 -4.80
C ALA A 234 10.68 -4.67 -5.45
N GLN A 235 10.80 -5.39 -6.57
CA GLN A 235 12.09 -5.57 -7.25
C GLN A 235 12.66 -4.25 -7.74
N ILE A 236 11.87 -3.44 -8.47
CA ILE A 236 12.33 -2.15 -8.99
C ILE A 236 12.56 -1.19 -7.82
N GLY A 237 11.72 -1.22 -6.78
CA GLY A 237 11.89 -0.40 -5.58
C GLY A 237 13.17 -0.72 -4.82
N THR A 238 13.55 -1.99 -4.70
CA THR A 238 14.83 -2.39 -4.10
C THR A 238 16.01 -1.89 -4.94
N MET A 239 15.93 -2.00 -6.28
CA MET A 239 16.95 -1.45 -7.17
C MET A 239 17.06 0.08 -7.05
N GLN A 240 15.94 0.76 -6.78
CA GLN A 240 15.93 2.22 -6.57
C GLN A 240 16.60 2.57 -5.23
N VAL A 241 16.35 1.82 -4.15
CA VAL A 241 17.00 2.02 -2.84
C VAL A 241 18.50 1.76 -2.92
N ASN A 242 18.92 0.77 -3.71
CA ASN A 242 20.33 0.42 -3.94
C ASN A 242 21.02 1.34 -4.96
N GLU A 243 20.35 2.39 -5.45
CA GLU A 243 20.86 3.31 -6.49
C GLU A 243 21.20 2.62 -7.84
N GLU A 244 20.78 1.37 -8.04
CA GLU A 244 21.04 0.61 -9.27
C GLU A 244 20.35 1.25 -10.49
N VAL A 245 19.17 1.86 -10.31
CA VAL A 245 18.43 2.56 -11.38
C VAL A 245 19.18 3.83 -11.79
N ASP A 246 19.78 4.55 -10.86
CA ASP A 246 20.56 5.75 -11.15
C ASP A 246 21.90 5.39 -11.77
N ALA A 247 22.53 4.29 -11.34
CA ALA A 247 23.70 3.74 -12.00
C ALA A 247 23.42 3.36 -13.47
N MET A 248 22.24 2.77 -13.77
CA MET A 248 21.82 2.51 -15.16
C MET A 248 21.75 3.79 -15.98
N ARG A 249 21.18 4.87 -15.44
CA ARG A 249 21.10 6.17 -16.11
C ARG A 249 22.47 6.76 -16.41
N THR A 250 23.42 6.68 -15.47
CA THR A 250 24.77 7.22 -15.64
C THR A 250 25.56 6.52 -16.74
N ILE A 251 25.32 5.22 -16.97
CA ILE A 251 25.94 4.47 -18.08
C ILE A 251 25.14 4.53 -19.38
N GLY A 252 24.09 5.39 -19.44
CA GLY A 252 23.32 5.64 -20.66
C GLY A 252 22.24 4.59 -20.97
N LEU A 253 21.86 3.73 -20.01
CA LEU A 253 20.74 2.79 -20.15
C LEU A 253 19.43 3.44 -19.71
N ASP A 254 18.38 3.33 -20.54
CA ASP A 254 17.03 3.78 -20.18
C ASP A 254 16.37 2.75 -19.27
N PRO A 255 16.05 3.08 -18.00
CA PRO A 255 15.38 2.15 -17.09
C PRO A 255 14.02 1.66 -17.60
N VAL A 256 13.31 2.46 -18.39
CA VAL A 256 12.02 2.06 -18.96
C VAL A 256 12.23 0.97 -20.02
N GLU A 257 13.26 1.10 -20.87
CA GLU A 257 13.60 0.08 -21.86
C GLU A 257 14.07 -1.24 -21.20
N VAL A 258 14.87 -1.15 -20.15
CA VAL A 258 15.53 -2.32 -19.54
C VAL A 258 14.64 -3.03 -18.51
N LEU A 259 13.92 -2.28 -17.68
CA LEU A 259 13.16 -2.84 -16.54
C LEU A 259 11.66 -2.92 -16.81
N VAL A 260 11.06 -1.88 -17.40
CA VAL A 260 9.60 -1.78 -17.54
C VAL A 260 9.12 -2.58 -18.73
N LEU A 261 9.71 -2.36 -19.90
CA LEU A 261 9.23 -2.92 -21.16
C LEU A 261 9.14 -4.45 -21.17
N PRO A 262 10.16 -5.23 -20.72
CA PRO A 262 10.06 -6.69 -20.68
C PRO A 262 8.94 -7.19 -19.75
N ARG A 263 8.67 -6.49 -18.64
CA ARG A 263 7.61 -6.84 -17.69
C ARG A 263 6.21 -6.57 -18.26
N VAL A 264 6.05 -5.43 -18.93
CA VAL A 264 4.79 -5.06 -19.60
C VAL A 264 4.46 -6.07 -20.68
N ILE A 265 5.39 -6.35 -21.61
CA ILE A 265 5.15 -7.29 -22.71
C ILE A 265 4.88 -8.70 -22.14
N ALA A 266 5.62 -9.11 -21.11
CA ALA A 266 5.41 -10.40 -20.46
C ALA A 266 3.97 -10.55 -19.96
N LEU A 267 3.45 -9.58 -19.20
CA LEU A 267 2.09 -9.68 -18.66
C LEU A 267 1.00 -9.54 -19.73
N VAL A 268 1.20 -8.71 -20.76
CA VAL A 268 0.28 -8.58 -21.89
C VAL A 268 0.12 -9.92 -22.63
N ILE A 269 1.17 -10.75 -22.69
CA ILE A 269 1.13 -12.06 -23.33
C ILE A 269 0.64 -13.14 -22.36
N VAL A 270 1.11 -13.09 -21.11
CA VAL A 270 0.86 -14.15 -20.12
C VAL A 270 -0.57 -14.11 -19.59
N LEU A 271 -1.16 -12.94 -19.40
CA LEU A 271 -2.50 -12.83 -18.81
C LEU A 271 -3.59 -13.47 -19.69
N PRO A 272 -3.62 -13.30 -21.02
CA PRO A 272 -4.51 -14.08 -21.89
C PRO A 272 -4.35 -15.59 -21.74
N LEU A 273 -3.11 -16.09 -21.66
CA LEU A 273 -2.85 -17.52 -21.48
C LEU A 273 -3.35 -18.03 -20.11
N LEU A 274 -3.14 -17.24 -19.04
CA LEU A 274 -3.68 -17.54 -17.74
C LEU A 274 -5.21 -17.49 -17.71
N THR A 275 -5.83 -16.59 -18.47
CA THR A 275 -7.29 -16.52 -18.62
C THR A 275 -7.85 -17.78 -19.23
N VAL A 276 -7.27 -18.25 -20.33
CA VAL A 276 -7.68 -19.55 -20.96
C VAL A 276 -7.56 -20.69 -19.95
N TYR A 277 -6.47 -20.72 -19.20
CA TYR A 277 -6.28 -21.74 -18.18
C TYR A 277 -7.30 -21.63 -17.04
N ALA A 278 -7.58 -20.41 -16.55
CA ALA A 278 -8.58 -20.13 -15.53
C ALA A 278 -9.99 -20.55 -15.99
N ASP A 279 -10.33 -20.26 -17.23
CA ASP A 279 -11.60 -20.64 -17.86
C ASP A 279 -11.76 -22.16 -17.91
N LEU A 280 -10.73 -22.87 -18.36
CA LEU A 280 -10.73 -24.34 -18.40
C LEU A 280 -10.92 -24.94 -17.02
N MET A 281 -10.21 -24.43 -16.00
CA MET A 281 -10.32 -24.91 -14.63
C MET A 281 -11.69 -24.56 -14.02
N GLY A 282 -12.22 -23.37 -14.28
CA GLY A 282 -13.56 -22.95 -13.82
C GLY A 282 -14.67 -23.81 -14.43
N ILE A 283 -14.59 -24.07 -15.73
CA ILE A 283 -15.54 -24.99 -16.42
C ILE A 283 -15.42 -26.40 -15.88
N ALA A 284 -14.20 -26.90 -15.64
CA ALA A 284 -14.00 -28.23 -15.05
C ALA A 284 -14.60 -28.33 -13.64
N GLY A 285 -14.44 -27.31 -12.79
CA GLY A 285 -15.08 -27.24 -11.48
C GLY A 285 -16.60 -27.23 -11.57
N GLY A 286 -17.15 -26.42 -12.48
CA GLY A 286 -18.58 -26.37 -12.77
C GLY A 286 -19.15 -27.69 -13.28
N ALA A 287 -18.43 -28.35 -14.16
CA ALA A 287 -18.83 -29.67 -14.70
C ALA A 287 -18.84 -30.75 -13.61
N LEU A 288 -17.79 -30.79 -12.76
CA LEU A 288 -17.72 -31.72 -11.63
C LEU A 288 -18.92 -31.54 -10.68
N MET A 289 -19.23 -30.29 -10.34
CA MET A 289 -20.32 -30.00 -9.41
C MET A 289 -21.71 -30.28 -10.04
N SER A 290 -21.90 -29.96 -11.32
CA SER A 290 -23.12 -30.28 -12.05
C SER A 290 -23.36 -31.80 -12.14
N TRP A 291 -22.31 -32.59 -12.32
CA TRP A 291 -22.36 -34.04 -12.26
C TRP A 291 -22.76 -34.54 -10.85
N ALA A 292 -22.15 -33.99 -9.81
CA ALA A 292 -22.37 -34.46 -8.44
C ALA A 292 -23.75 -34.07 -7.87
N THR A 293 -24.36 -32.96 -8.31
CA THR A 293 -25.63 -32.44 -7.70
C THR A 293 -26.85 -32.52 -8.60
N LEU A 294 -26.67 -32.54 -9.92
CA LEU A 294 -27.74 -32.52 -10.91
C LEU A 294 -27.81 -33.79 -11.77
N ASP A 295 -26.93 -34.77 -11.52
CA ASP A 295 -26.76 -35.98 -12.33
C ASP A 295 -26.53 -35.70 -13.83
N ILE A 296 -26.04 -34.50 -14.17
CA ILE A 296 -25.69 -34.11 -15.54
C ILE A 296 -24.37 -34.77 -15.92
N SER A 297 -24.41 -35.69 -16.86
CA SER A 297 -23.18 -36.33 -17.35
C SER A 297 -22.22 -35.32 -18.00
N LEU A 298 -20.92 -35.61 -17.99
CA LEU A 298 -19.91 -34.73 -18.63
C LEU A 298 -20.22 -34.48 -20.11
N THR A 299 -20.72 -35.48 -20.81
CA THR A 299 -21.10 -35.38 -22.23
C THR A 299 -22.26 -34.38 -22.39
N GLN A 300 -23.31 -34.51 -21.60
CA GLN A 300 -24.44 -33.58 -21.62
C GLN A 300 -24.01 -32.14 -21.23
N PHE A 301 -23.13 -32.01 -20.24
CA PHE A 301 -22.56 -30.72 -19.86
C PHE A 301 -21.85 -30.03 -21.04
N LEU A 302 -20.97 -30.76 -21.74
CA LEU A 302 -20.21 -30.22 -22.87
C LEU A 302 -21.11 -29.90 -24.08
N GLU A 303 -22.10 -30.75 -24.36
CA GLU A 303 -23.08 -30.47 -25.44
C GLU A 303 -23.89 -29.22 -25.11
N ARG A 304 -24.35 -29.09 -23.85
CA ARG A 304 -25.08 -27.92 -23.42
C ARG A 304 -24.23 -26.66 -23.45
N LEU A 305 -23.00 -26.74 -22.96
CA LEU A 305 -22.03 -25.64 -23.01
C LEU A 305 -21.84 -25.15 -24.45
N ARG A 306 -21.61 -26.07 -25.38
CA ARG A 306 -21.45 -25.76 -26.82
C ARG A 306 -22.67 -25.08 -27.44
N SER A 307 -23.87 -25.54 -27.09
CA SER A 307 -25.10 -25.03 -27.69
C SER A 307 -25.56 -23.72 -27.10
N ALA A 308 -25.24 -23.47 -25.81
CA ALA A 308 -25.80 -22.37 -25.04
C ALA A 308 -24.83 -21.18 -24.83
N VAL A 309 -23.52 -21.43 -24.88
CA VAL A 309 -22.53 -20.39 -24.69
C VAL A 309 -21.95 -19.93 -26.02
N PRO A 310 -22.21 -18.70 -26.43
CA PRO A 310 -21.72 -18.18 -27.70
C PRO A 310 -20.20 -17.99 -27.64
N LEU A 311 -19.49 -18.22 -28.74
CA LEU A 311 -18.04 -18.06 -28.81
C LEU A 311 -17.58 -16.62 -28.46
N TRP A 312 -18.45 -15.65 -28.62
CA TRP A 312 -18.19 -14.27 -28.21
C TRP A 312 -17.94 -14.12 -26.71
N ALA A 313 -18.57 -14.92 -25.85
CA ALA A 313 -18.31 -14.87 -24.40
C ALA A 313 -16.83 -15.12 -24.08
N PHE A 314 -16.19 -16.07 -24.75
CA PHE A 314 -14.76 -16.32 -24.66
C PHE A 314 -13.92 -15.13 -25.18
N TRP A 315 -14.27 -14.60 -26.38
CA TRP A 315 -13.50 -13.50 -26.96
C TRP A 315 -13.60 -12.20 -26.16
N VAL A 316 -14.71 -11.94 -25.49
CA VAL A 316 -14.85 -10.80 -24.59
C VAL A 316 -13.81 -10.88 -23.46
N GLY A 317 -13.66 -12.03 -22.79
CA GLY A 317 -12.61 -12.23 -21.79
C GLY A 317 -11.21 -12.07 -22.37
N MET A 318 -10.96 -12.65 -23.54
CA MET A 318 -9.66 -12.60 -24.21
C MET A 318 -9.25 -11.20 -24.67
N ILE A 319 -10.17 -10.34 -25.07
CA ILE A 319 -9.88 -8.94 -25.45
C ILE A 319 -9.55 -8.08 -24.23
N LYS A 320 -10.20 -8.33 -23.09
CA LYS A 320 -9.91 -7.63 -21.83
C LYS A 320 -8.51 -7.97 -21.29
N ALA A 321 -8.05 -9.22 -21.47
CA ALA A 321 -6.86 -9.74 -20.81
C ALA A 321 -5.57 -8.96 -21.12
N PRO A 322 -5.19 -8.62 -22.35
CA PRO A 322 -3.99 -7.81 -22.61
C PRO A 322 -4.04 -6.44 -21.97
N VAL A 323 -5.22 -5.82 -21.90
CA VAL A 323 -5.41 -4.49 -21.28
C VAL A 323 -5.19 -4.57 -19.79
N PHE A 324 -5.74 -5.60 -19.13
CA PHE A 324 -5.52 -5.81 -17.69
C PHE A 324 -4.04 -6.11 -17.39
N GLY A 325 -3.38 -6.94 -18.22
CA GLY A 325 -1.94 -7.18 -18.12
C GLY A 325 -1.10 -5.91 -18.22
N LEU A 326 -1.45 -5.03 -19.16
CA LEU A 326 -0.83 -3.73 -19.32
C LEU A 326 -1.00 -2.86 -18.06
N LEU A 327 -2.22 -2.72 -17.56
CA LEU A 327 -2.52 -1.91 -16.37
C LEU A 327 -1.77 -2.40 -15.13
N ILE A 328 -1.75 -3.72 -14.89
CA ILE A 328 -1.05 -4.33 -13.77
C ILE A 328 0.45 -4.09 -13.86
N ALA A 329 1.04 -4.31 -15.04
CA ALA A 329 2.47 -4.11 -15.23
C ALA A 329 2.89 -2.65 -15.07
N LEU A 330 2.11 -1.71 -15.63
CA LEU A 330 2.39 -0.27 -15.53
C LEU A 330 2.31 0.23 -14.09
N THR A 331 1.25 -0.15 -13.36
CA THR A 331 1.10 0.25 -11.95
C THR A 331 2.22 -0.27 -11.08
N GLY A 332 2.57 -1.56 -11.22
CA GLY A 332 3.66 -2.17 -10.46
C GLY A 332 5.02 -1.54 -10.76
N CYS A 333 5.36 -1.38 -12.05
CA CYS A 333 6.64 -0.79 -12.44
C CYS A 333 6.75 0.69 -12.04
N ARG A 334 5.66 1.48 -12.23
CA ARG A 334 5.65 2.89 -11.83
C ARG A 334 5.81 3.05 -10.32
N ALA A 335 5.12 2.24 -9.52
CA ALA A 335 5.24 2.26 -8.07
C ALA A 335 6.69 1.96 -7.63
N GLY A 336 7.33 0.95 -8.22
CA GLY A 336 8.73 0.64 -7.93
C GLY A 336 9.69 1.79 -8.26
N LEU A 337 9.51 2.47 -9.40
CA LEU A 337 10.34 3.62 -9.79
C LEU A 337 10.11 4.88 -8.92
N ARG A 338 9.03 4.93 -8.14
CA ARG A 338 8.70 6.04 -7.22
C ARG A 338 9.18 5.82 -5.79
N VAL A 339 9.79 4.69 -5.51
CA VAL A 339 10.37 4.42 -4.20
C VAL A 339 11.47 5.44 -3.88
N THR A 340 11.45 5.97 -2.65
CA THR A 340 12.42 6.94 -2.16
C THR A 340 13.18 6.38 -0.97
N GLY A 341 14.47 6.10 -1.16
CA GLY A 341 15.52 5.97 -0.15
C GLY A 341 15.38 4.98 1.02
N SER A 342 14.23 4.31 1.24
CA SER A 342 14.05 3.42 2.39
C SER A 342 13.28 2.14 2.08
N ALA A 343 13.58 1.07 2.82
CA ALA A 343 12.84 -0.20 2.75
C ALA A 343 11.35 -0.04 3.13
N GLU A 344 11.03 0.90 4.01
CA GLU A 344 9.65 1.22 4.36
C GLU A 344 8.88 1.76 3.15
N SER A 345 9.51 2.66 2.37
CA SER A 345 8.94 3.18 1.13
C SER A 345 8.67 2.07 0.10
N VAL A 346 9.55 1.05 0.02
CA VAL A 346 9.32 -0.13 -0.84
C VAL A 346 8.03 -0.85 -0.43
N GLY A 347 7.84 -1.11 0.86
CA GLY A 347 6.63 -1.76 1.38
C GLY A 347 5.37 -0.97 1.09
N GLN A 348 5.37 0.34 1.31
CA GLN A 348 4.23 1.22 1.04
C GLN A 348 3.88 1.24 -0.44
N GLN A 349 4.86 1.46 -1.33
CA GLN A 349 4.65 1.50 -2.77
C GLN A 349 4.18 0.15 -3.32
N THR A 350 4.70 -0.95 -2.79
CA THR A 350 4.27 -2.31 -3.16
C THR A 350 2.80 -2.52 -2.83
N THR A 351 2.36 -2.20 -1.62
CA THR A 351 0.95 -2.34 -1.21
C THR A 351 0.04 -1.42 -2.01
N GLN A 352 0.44 -0.16 -2.20
CA GLN A 352 -0.32 0.81 -2.99
C GLN A 352 -0.47 0.37 -4.45
N SER A 353 0.57 -0.22 -5.05
CA SER A 353 0.51 -0.71 -6.43
C SER A 353 -0.56 -1.77 -6.64
N VAL A 354 -0.71 -2.70 -5.69
CA VAL A 354 -1.73 -3.74 -5.73
C VAL A 354 -3.13 -3.15 -5.68
N VAL A 355 -3.36 -2.24 -4.73
CA VAL A 355 -4.67 -1.59 -4.57
C VAL A 355 -5.07 -0.83 -5.83
N ILE A 356 -4.16 -0.03 -6.39
CA ILE A 356 -4.40 0.73 -7.61
C ILE A 356 -4.62 -0.20 -8.82
N ALA A 357 -3.81 -1.26 -8.95
CA ALA A 357 -3.95 -2.21 -10.05
C ALA A 357 -5.31 -2.91 -10.03
N ILE A 358 -5.73 -3.44 -8.87
CA ILE A 358 -7.02 -4.10 -8.72
C ILE A 358 -8.17 -3.11 -8.98
N PHE A 359 -8.09 -1.90 -8.44
CA PHE A 359 -9.10 -0.86 -8.69
C PHE A 359 -9.24 -0.56 -10.18
N LEU A 360 -8.12 -0.36 -10.89
CA LEU A 360 -8.14 -0.08 -12.32
C LEU A 360 -8.67 -1.25 -13.14
N VAL A 361 -8.32 -2.49 -12.77
CA VAL A 361 -8.85 -3.70 -13.43
C VAL A 361 -10.37 -3.76 -13.29
N ILE A 362 -10.91 -3.56 -12.08
CA ILE A 362 -12.36 -3.60 -11.83
C ILE A 362 -13.09 -2.48 -12.59
N VAL A 363 -12.53 -1.26 -12.59
CA VAL A 363 -13.12 -0.13 -13.34
C VAL A 363 -13.12 -0.41 -14.85
N MET A 364 -12.00 -0.90 -15.37
CA MET A 364 -11.91 -1.23 -16.81
C MET A 364 -12.80 -2.41 -17.17
N ASP A 365 -12.95 -3.40 -16.29
CA ASP A 365 -13.87 -4.51 -16.51
C ASP A 365 -15.31 -4.02 -16.62
N ALA A 366 -15.75 -3.14 -15.73
CA ALA A 366 -17.08 -2.53 -15.79
C ALA A 366 -17.29 -1.73 -17.10
N ILE A 367 -16.28 -0.97 -17.54
CA ILE A 367 -16.33 -0.22 -18.80
C ILE A 367 -16.46 -1.18 -19.99
N PHE A 368 -15.65 -2.24 -20.04
CA PHE A 368 -15.73 -3.24 -21.11
C PHE A 368 -17.08 -3.97 -21.08
N SER A 369 -17.59 -4.35 -19.92
CA SER A 369 -18.87 -5.06 -19.80
C SER A 369 -20.03 -4.20 -20.29
N ILE A 370 -20.05 -2.90 -19.97
CA ILE A 370 -21.04 -1.95 -20.50
C ILE A 370 -20.86 -1.80 -22.02
N PHE A 371 -19.63 -1.63 -22.48
CA PHE A 371 -19.32 -1.47 -23.90
C PHE A 371 -19.80 -2.68 -24.73
N PHE A 372 -19.43 -3.89 -24.32
CA PHE A 372 -19.83 -5.11 -25.05
C PHE A 372 -21.35 -5.33 -24.98
N SER A 373 -22.00 -4.99 -23.87
CA SER A 373 -23.45 -5.05 -23.75
C SER A 373 -24.16 -4.07 -24.71
N THR A 374 -23.61 -2.85 -24.88
CA THR A 374 -24.19 -1.86 -25.82
C THR A 374 -23.97 -2.22 -27.28
N VAL A 375 -22.91 -2.95 -27.60
CA VAL A 375 -22.63 -3.47 -28.95
C VAL A 375 -23.46 -4.73 -29.25
N GLY A 376 -24.14 -5.30 -28.25
CA GLY A 376 -24.98 -6.49 -28.46
C GLY A 376 -24.20 -7.81 -28.44
N VAL A 377 -23.05 -7.80 -27.75
CA VAL A 377 -22.16 -8.96 -27.62
C VAL A 377 -22.08 -9.44 -26.18
#